data_60ebc51487dcc69b05d9ac85ae8fe058
#
_entry.id   60ebc51487dcc69b05d9ac85ae8fe058
#
_cell.length_a   1.000
_cell.length_b   1.000
_cell.length_c   1.000
_cell.angle_alpha   90.00
_cell.angle_beta   90.00
_cell.angle_gamma   90.00
#
_symmetry.space_group_name_H-M   'P 1'
#
loop_
_entity.id
_entity.type
_entity.pdbx_description
1 polymer ?
#
loop_
_entity_poly.entity_id
_entity_poly.type
_entity_poly.pdbx_seq_one_letter_code
_entity_poly.pdbx_strand_id
1 'polypeptide(L)'
;MARQASLNIQDYLNDQVMDNLAETLDGVIENIQTSAVSEALKNKEGSGDPTSGSVEYKRFANAELVDKGAARTAHGGVKVKAKPVIVNINDDKEIIEELQLKDLKLYGVDGMAEKRKGNFTKRVIAYLDRKFFATTVTAGKQFERGTLTDPKEILDAMIVEAKSTVSDFIDGIDAEDLAIVLSPAWRKAVKNDLDELPNGTVASNGAIGMYDSIIVHETHRLPERVNAIVTLKGAVAQPYYLSEYGAEKVPFDDAIALETFLYNGAGALSDEAILYDADEAQPSV
;
A
#
# COMPACT_ATOMS: atom_id res chain seq x y z
N MET A 1 -50.88 29.71 11.09
CA MET A 1 -49.64 28.95 11.35
C MET A 1 -49.41 28.11 10.11
N ALA A 2 -48.39 28.44 9.32
CA ALA A 2 -48.03 27.60 8.17
C ALA A 2 -47.48 26.28 8.71
N ARG A 3 -48.07 25.16 8.29
CA ARG A 3 -47.48 23.83 8.51
C ARG A 3 -46.10 23.83 7.81
N GLN A 4 -45.03 23.80 8.57
CA GLN A 4 -43.74 23.41 8.01
C GLN A 4 -43.95 22.05 7.33
N ALA A 5 -43.72 21.99 6.04
CA ALA A 5 -43.65 20.74 5.33
C ALA A 5 -42.63 19.84 6.05
N SER A 6 -43.03 18.67 6.44
CA SER A 6 -42.11 17.70 7.00
C SER A 6 -41.12 17.37 5.88
N LEU A 7 -39.88 17.83 6.01
CA LEU A 7 -38.82 17.48 5.09
C LEU A 7 -38.74 15.96 5.07
N ASN A 8 -38.97 15.37 3.89
CA ASN A 8 -38.74 13.93 3.70
C ASN A 8 -37.24 13.71 3.69
N ILE A 9 -36.77 12.62 4.32
CA ILE A 9 -35.34 12.27 4.36
C ILE A 9 -34.75 12.14 2.94
N GLN A 10 -35.56 11.77 1.96
CA GLN A 10 -35.15 11.70 0.55
C GLN A 10 -34.84 13.09 -0.06
N ASP A 11 -35.33 14.20 0.50
CA ASP A 11 -35.02 15.54 0.04
C ASP A 11 -33.54 15.92 0.28
N TYR A 12 -32.83 15.12 1.08
CA TYR A 12 -31.38 15.25 1.29
C TYR A 12 -30.54 14.49 0.25
N LEU A 13 -31.17 13.70 -0.63
CA LEU A 13 -30.48 12.94 -1.69
C LEU A 13 -30.87 13.53 -3.04
N ASN A 14 -30.14 14.54 -3.46
CA ASN A 14 -30.30 15.18 -4.77
C ASN A 14 -29.01 15.07 -5.59
N ASP A 15 -29.07 15.36 -6.89
CA ASP A 15 -27.94 15.23 -7.82
C ASP A 15 -26.70 16.01 -7.34
N GLN A 16 -26.88 17.21 -6.80
CA GLN A 16 -25.75 18.00 -6.27
C GLN A 16 -25.09 17.34 -5.05
N VAL A 17 -25.85 16.66 -4.19
CA VAL A 17 -25.29 15.90 -3.06
C VAL A 17 -24.50 14.72 -3.58
N MET A 18 -24.97 14.01 -4.59
CA MET A 18 -24.24 12.89 -5.20
C MET A 18 -22.95 13.36 -5.87
N ASP A 19 -22.96 14.49 -6.57
CA ASP A 19 -21.75 15.09 -7.15
C ASP A 19 -20.72 15.46 -6.04
N ASN A 20 -21.17 16.06 -4.95
CA ASN A 20 -20.31 16.40 -3.81
C ASN A 20 -19.74 15.15 -3.11
N LEU A 21 -20.49 14.06 -3.07
CA LEU A 21 -20.01 12.77 -2.55
C LEU A 21 -18.91 12.18 -3.45
N ALA A 22 -19.07 12.26 -4.77
CA ALA A 22 -18.05 11.83 -5.73
C ALA A 22 -16.74 12.63 -5.55
N GLU A 23 -16.82 13.98 -5.44
CA GLU A 23 -15.66 14.84 -5.16
C GLU A 23 -15.00 14.50 -3.82
N THR A 24 -15.80 14.17 -2.80
CA THR A 24 -15.30 13.72 -1.50
C THR A 24 -14.52 12.42 -1.63
N LEU A 25 -14.99 11.48 -2.43
CA LEU A 25 -14.31 10.20 -2.68
C LEU A 25 -13.00 10.39 -3.44
N ASP A 26 -12.98 11.24 -4.47
CA ASP A 26 -11.74 11.57 -5.19
C ASP A 26 -10.66 12.11 -4.24
N GLY A 27 -11.04 12.99 -3.33
CA GLY A 27 -10.13 13.48 -2.30
C GLY A 27 -9.71 12.40 -1.27
N VAL A 28 -10.51 11.35 -1.06
CA VAL A 28 -10.09 10.17 -0.27
C VAL A 28 -9.02 9.39 -1.02
N ILE A 29 -9.22 9.13 -2.31
CA ILE A 29 -8.28 8.39 -3.16
C ILE A 29 -6.94 9.12 -3.22
N GLU A 30 -6.93 10.43 -3.47
CA GLU A 30 -5.72 11.25 -3.48
C GLU A 30 -4.96 11.16 -2.14
N ASN A 31 -5.68 11.26 -1.01
CA ASN A 31 -5.09 11.15 0.32
C ASN A 31 -4.52 9.74 0.60
N ILE A 32 -5.13 8.68 0.07
CA ILE A 32 -4.58 7.32 0.16
C ILE A 32 -3.26 7.24 -0.59
N GLN A 33 -3.22 7.73 -1.84
CA GLN A 33 -2.03 7.71 -2.69
C GLN A 33 -0.84 8.47 -2.08
N THR A 34 -1.11 9.56 -1.37
CA THR A 34 -0.07 10.40 -0.77
C THR A 34 0.33 10.00 0.64
N SER A 35 -0.46 9.21 1.34
CA SER A 35 -0.26 8.92 2.77
C SER A 35 -0.03 7.45 3.11
N ALA A 36 -0.43 6.50 2.25
CA ALA A 36 -0.19 5.09 2.49
C ALA A 36 1.26 4.71 2.19
N VAL A 37 1.92 3.99 3.09
CA VAL A 37 3.30 3.50 2.89
C VAL A 37 3.33 2.48 1.75
N SER A 38 2.32 1.63 1.67
CA SER A 38 2.15 0.65 0.58
C SER A 38 2.14 1.29 -0.81
N GLU A 39 1.58 2.51 -0.96
CA GLU A 39 1.57 3.25 -2.23
C GLU A 39 2.95 3.67 -2.72
N ALA A 40 3.88 3.92 -1.80
CA ALA A 40 5.27 4.24 -2.16
C ALA A 40 6.06 3.01 -2.60
N LEU A 41 5.68 1.84 -2.11
CA LEU A 41 6.45 0.60 -2.24
C LEU A 41 5.90 -0.38 -3.27
N LYS A 42 4.58 -0.33 -3.55
CA LYS A 42 3.92 -1.27 -4.45
C LYS A 42 4.35 -1.11 -5.91
N ASN A 43 4.27 -2.19 -6.65
CA ASN A 43 4.40 -2.15 -8.11
C ASN A 43 3.20 -1.44 -8.74
N LYS A 44 3.48 -0.50 -9.64
CA LYS A 44 2.45 0.27 -10.38
C LYS A 44 2.35 -0.12 -11.86
N GLU A 45 3.18 -1.06 -12.31
CA GLU A 45 3.28 -1.46 -13.72
C GLU A 45 2.39 -2.66 -14.04
N GLY A 46 1.17 -2.67 -13.53
CA GLY A 46 0.18 -3.69 -13.83
C GLY A 46 -0.49 -3.49 -15.18
N SER A 47 -0.84 -4.58 -15.85
CA SER A 47 -1.65 -4.59 -17.07
C SER A 47 -3.03 -5.13 -16.74
N GLY A 48 -4.06 -4.35 -17.04
CA GLY A 48 -5.46 -4.68 -16.74
C GLY A 48 -6.15 -3.62 -15.89
N ASP A 49 -7.45 -3.78 -15.74
CA ASP A 49 -8.28 -2.90 -14.92
C ASP A 49 -8.61 -3.64 -13.61
N PRO A 50 -8.34 -3.05 -12.44
CA PRO A 50 -8.72 -3.64 -11.15
C PRO A 50 -10.19 -4.04 -11.06
N THR A 51 -11.08 -3.33 -11.76
CA THR A 51 -12.52 -3.65 -11.81
C THR A 51 -12.85 -4.98 -12.50
N SER A 52 -11.89 -5.54 -13.26
CA SER A 52 -12.04 -6.86 -13.91
C SER A 52 -11.78 -8.04 -12.97
N GLY A 53 -11.44 -7.79 -11.70
CA GLY A 53 -11.20 -8.81 -10.69
C GLY A 53 -9.77 -9.38 -10.66
N SER A 54 -8.89 -8.98 -11.59
CA SER A 54 -7.48 -9.37 -11.57
C SER A 54 -6.60 -8.41 -12.37
N VAL A 55 -5.33 -8.29 -11.96
CA VAL A 55 -4.33 -7.50 -12.67
C VAL A 55 -3.10 -8.37 -12.93
N GLU A 56 -2.59 -8.35 -14.16
CA GLU A 56 -1.39 -9.07 -14.58
C GLU A 56 -0.17 -8.16 -14.47
N TYR A 57 0.89 -8.67 -13.85
CA TYR A 57 2.20 -8.04 -13.76
C TYR A 57 3.22 -8.93 -14.48
N LYS A 58 4.14 -8.33 -15.24
CA LYS A 58 5.17 -9.07 -16.00
C LYS A 58 6.56 -8.71 -15.50
N ARG A 59 7.30 -9.72 -15.08
CA ARG A 59 8.74 -9.59 -14.82
C ARG A 59 9.48 -10.09 -16.04
N PHE A 60 10.46 -9.31 -16.49
CA PHE A 60 11.34 -9.70 -17.59
C PHE A 60 12.70 -10.14 -17.05
N ALA A 61 13.22 -11.23 -17.57
CA ALA A 61 14.56 -11.68 -17.23
C ALA A 61 15.61 -10.67 -17.69
N ASN A 62 16.75 -10.66 -17.00
CA ASN A 62 17.88 -9.82 -17.34
C ASN A 62 18.33 -10.04 -18.77
N ALA A 63 18.80 -8.97 -19.44
CA ALA A 63 19.37 -9.05 -20.76
C ALA A 63 20.75 -9.73 -20.70
N GLU A 64 21.00 -10.69 -21.59
CA GLU A 64 22.29 -11.30 -21.73
C GLU A 64 23.20 -10.46 -22.64
N LEU A 65 24.39 -10.12 -22.15
CA LEU A 65 25.43 -9.50 -22.96
C LEU A 65 26.23 -10.59 -23.67
N VAL A 66 26.31 -10.50 -24.99
CA VAL A 66 27.10 -11.40 -25.83
C VAL A 66 28.08 -10.60 -26.67
N ASP A 67 29.18 -11.21 -27.08
CA ASP A 67 30.18 -10.56 -27.92
C ASP A 67 29.58 -10.09 -29.24
N LYS A 68 30.08 -8.96 -29.75
CA LYS A 68 29.61 -8.37 -31.00
C LYS A 68 29.74 -9.36 -32.15
N GLY A 69 28.62 -9.72 -32.76
CA GLY A 69 28.54 -10.68 -33.86
C GLY A 69 28.15 -12.11 -33.45
N ALA A 70 28.30 -12.50 -32.17
CA ALA A 70 27.93 -13.84 -31.70
C ALA A 70 26.42 -14.11 -31.84
N ALA A 71 25.57 -13.15 -31.50
CA ALA A 71 24.11 -13.26 -31.64
C ALA A 71 23.66 -13.43 -33.11
N ARG A 72 24.40 -12.87 -34.08
CA ARG A 72 24.09 -13.02 -35.53
C ARG A 72 24.46 -14.37 -36.08
N THR A 73 25.51 -14.99 -35.55
CA THR A 73 25.94 -16.34 -35.93
C THR A 73 25.11 -17.44 -35.29
N ALA A 74 24.51 -17.19 -34.17
CA ALA A 74 23.68 -18.13 -33.42
C ALA A 74 22.16 -18.06 -33.75
N HIS A 75 21.80 -17.67 -34.97
CA HIS A 75 20.40 -17.60 -35.43
C HIS A 75 19.46 -16.60 -34.69
N GLY A 76 19.98 -15.48 -34.26
CA GLY A 76 19.21 -14.41 -33.67
C GLY A 76 19.57 -14.15 -32.20
N GLY A 77 19.01 -13.07 -31.63
CA GLY A 77 19.24 -12.72 -30.24
C GLY A 77 18.57 -13.69 -29.25
N VAL A 78 18.95 -13.57 -28.01
CA VAL A 78 18.30 -14.28 -26.89
C VAL A 78 16.83 -13.88 -26.80
N LYS A 79 15.93 -14.86 -26.69
CA LYS A 79 14.50 -14.57 -26.52
C LYS A 79 14.26 -13.99 -25.12
N VAL A 80 13.58 -12.88 -25.08
CA VAL A 80 13.14 -12.28 -23.80
C VAL A 80 12.22 -13.25 -23.08
N LYS A 81 12.62 -13.68 -21.89
CA LYS A 81 11.78 -14.48 -21.00
C LYS A 81 10.97 -13.54 -20.10
N ALA A 82 9.69 -13.78 -20.00
CA ALA A 82 8.81 -13.06 -19.08
C ALA A 82 8.11 -14.05 -18.14
N LYS A 83 8.01 -13.67 -16.87
CA LYS A 83 7.22 -14.41 -15.87
C LYS A 83 5.98 -13.56 -15.54
N PRO A 84 4.79 -13.91 -16.03
CA PRO A 84 3.57 -13.25 -15.65
C PRO A 84 3.17 -13.67 -14.23
N VAL A 85 2.72 -12.72 -13.44
CA VAL A 85 2.11 -12.94 -12.11
C VAL A 85 0.75 -12.28 -12.12
N ILE A 86 -0.30 -13.06 -11.88
CA ILE A 86 -1.68 -12.57 -11.82
C ILE A 86 -2.02 -12.34 -10.34
N VAL A 87 -2.39 -11.12 -10.00
CA VAL A 87 -2.89 -10.75 -8.68
C VAL A 87 -4.40 -10.65 -8.76
N ASN A 88 -5.08 -11.55 -8.09
CA ASN A 88 -6.55 -11.55 -8.00
C ASN A 88 -7.02 -10.54 -6.96
N ILE A 89 -8.10 -9.83 -7.29
CA ILE A 89 -8.83 -8.96 -6.38
C ILE A 89 -9.95 -9.80 -5.78
N ASN A 90 -9.70 -10.35 -4.60
CA ASN A 90 -10.58 -11.32 -3.93
C ASN A 90 -10.84 -10.98 -2.47
N ASP A 91 -10.48 -9.78 -2.06
CA ASP A 91 -10.68 -9.31 -0.69
C ASP A 91 -11.55 -8.06 -0.72
N ASP A 92 -12.84 -8.26 -0.48
CA ASP A 92 -13.87 -7.26 -0.55
C ASP A 92 -14.17 -6.75 0.86
N LYS A 93 -14.18 -5.44 1.03
CA LYS A 93 -14.54 -4.77 2.28
C LYS A 93 -15.59 -3.72 2.01
N GLU A 94 -16.48 -3.56 2.94
CA GLU A 94 -17.49 -2.51 2.93
C GLU A 94 -17.34 -1.58 4.13
N ILE A 95 -17.67 -0.32 3.94
CA ILE A 95 -17.85 0.65 5.01
C ILE A 95 -19.22 1.25 4.83
N ILE A 96 -20.08 1.01 5.82
CA ILE A 96 -21.44 1.55 5.88
C ILE A 96 -21.56 2.38 7.16
N GLU A 97 -21.96 3.63 7.02
CA GLU A 97 -22.18 4.56 8.14
C GLU A 97 -23.59 5.11 8.09
N GLU A 98 -24.38 4.90 9.12
CA GLU A 98 -25.75 5.43 9.21
C GLU A 98 -25.75 6.85 9.80
N LEU A 99 -26.35 7.77 9.06
CA LEU A 99 -26.50 9.18 9.44
C LEU A 99 -27.93 9.43 9.91
N GLN A 100 -28.06 9.76 11.18
CA GLN A 100 -29.37 10.05 11.78
C GLN A 100 -29.94 11.39 11.30
N LEU A 101 -31.26 11.48 11.16
CA LEU A 101 -31.95 12.69 10.71
C LEU A 101 -31.57 13.97 11.49
N LYS A 102 -31.28 13.87 12.78
CA LYS A 102 -30.86 15.01 13.59
C LYS A 102 -29.54 15.60 13.11
N ASP A 103 -28.59 14.75 12.69
CA ASP A 103 -27.27 15.17 12.23
C ASP A 103 -27.36 15.68 10.79
N LEU A 104 -28.21 15.06 9.96
CA LEU A 104 -28.53 15.51 8.60
C LEU A 104 -29.15 16.89 8.58
N LYS A 105 -30.03 17.21 9.54
CA LYS A 105 -30.61 18.56 9.66
C LYS A 105 -29.58 19.63 10.00
N LEU A 106 -28.47 19.24 10.62
CA LEU A 106 -27.42 20.17 11.04
C LEU A 106 -26.34 20.37 9.96
N TYR A 107 -25.96 19.32 9.24
CA TYR A 107 -24.80 19.32 8.36
C TYR A 107 -25.12 18.96 6.90
N GLY A 108 -26.26 18.32 6.61
CA GLY A 108 -26.52 17.66 5.33
C GLY A 108 -25.76 16.34 5.16
N VAL A 109 -25.99 15.64 4.06
CA VAL A 109 -25.30 14.37 3.74
C VAL A 109 -23.85 14.64 3.37
N ASP A 110 -23.61 15.57 2.47
CA ASP A 110 -22.30 16.00 1.98
C ASP A 110 -21.42 16.56 3.13
N GLY A 111 -21.98 17.42 3.97
CA GLY A 111 -21.27 17.96 5.12
C GLY A 111 -20.89 16.90 6.16
N MET A 112 -21.68 15.84 6.30
CA MET A 112 -21.33 14.67 7.14
C MET A 112 -20.26 13.81 6.48
N ALA A 113 -20.37 13.56 5.18
CA ALA A 113 -19.36 12.82 4.43
C ALA A 113 -17.97 13.49 4.54
N GLU A 114 -17.90 14.83 4.33
CA GLU A 114 -16.65 15.57 4.47
C GLU A 114 -16.06 15.50 5.90
N LYS A 115 -16.91 15.56 6.94
CA LYS A 115 -16.46 15.38 8.34
C LYS A 115 -15.92 13.98 8.61
N ARG A 116 -16.46 12.97 7.93
CA ARG A 116 -16.05 11.57 8.08
C ARG A 116 -14.87 11.19 7.19
N LYS A 117 -14.63 11.93 6.09
CA LYS A 117 -13.57 11.72 5.10
C LYS A 117 -12.22 11.35 5.73
N GLY A 118 -11.75 12.17 6.68
CA GLY A 118 -10.46 11.94 7.33
C GLY A 118 -10.39 10.64 8.14
N ASN A 119 -11.49 10.22 8.78
CA ASN A 119 -11.53 8.95 9.50
C ASN A 119 -11.58 7.77 8.52
N PHE A 120 -12.43 7.88 7.51
CA PHE A 120 -12.56 6.91 6.43
C PHE A 120 -11.20 6.65 5.74
N THR A 121 -10.53 7.72 5.26
CA THR A 121 -9.19 7.64 4.65
C THR A 121 -8.20 6.89 5.55
N LYS A 122 -8.13 7.24 6.84
CA LYS A 122 -7.23 6.57 7.79
C LYS A 122 -7.53 5.08 7.95
N ARG A 123 -8.80 4.68 7.91
CA ARG A 123 -9.20 3.28 8.01
C ARG A 123 -8.80 2.48 6.78
N VAL A 124 -9.04 3.02 5.59
CA VAL A 124 -8.64 2.40 4.32
C VAL A 124 -7.12 2.27 4.24
N ILE A 125 -6.36 3.34 4.52
CA ILE A 125 -4.89 3.30 4.54
C ILE A 125 -4.39 2.23 5.53
N ALA A 126 -4.96 2.20 6.74
CA ALA A 126 -4.53 1.22 7.74
C ALA A 126 -4.79 -0.22 7.31
N TYR A 127 -5.88 -0.45 6.59
CA TYR A 127 -6.23 -1.76 6.06
C TYR A 127 -5.29 -2.16 4.90
N LEU A 128 -5.11 -1.28 3.91
CA LEU A 128 -4.24 -1.51 2.76
C LEU A 128 -2.79 -1.78 3.19
N ASP A 129 -2.23 -0.93 4.07
CA ASP A 129 -0.87 -1.12 4.56
C ASP A 129 -0.70 -2.45 5.31
N ARG A 130 -1.64 -2.82 6.19
CA ARG A 130 -1.57 -4.11 6.90
C ARG A 130 -1.61 -5.29 5.94
N LYS A 131 -2.47 -5.24 4.93
CA LYS A 131 -2.58 -6.28 3.92
C LYS A 131 -1.30 -6.39 3.09
N PHE A 132 -0.76 -5.24 2.67
CA PHE A 132 0.49 -5.15 1.93
C PHE A 132 1.65 -5.78 2.73
N PHE A 133 1.86 -5.34 3.97
CA PHE A 133 2.96 -5.85 4.80
C PHE A 133 2.78 -7.32 5.20
N ALA A 134 1.55 -7.76 5.43
CA ALA A 134 1.29 -9.19 5.67
C ALA A 134 1.68 -10.04 4.45
N THR A 135 1.34 -9.60 3.23
CA THR A 135 1.74 -10.27 1.98
C THR A 135 3.25 -10.21 1.79
N THR A 136 3.88 -9.06 2.05
CA THR A 136 5.33 -8.86 1.96
C THR A 136 6.09 -9.84 2.87
N VAL A 137 5.68 -9.94 4.13
CA VAL A 137 6.32 -10.84 5.11
C VAL A 137 6.05 -12.31 4.80
N THR A 138 4.84 -12.65 4.34
CA THR A 138 4.51 -14.04 3.97
C THR A 138 5.33 -14.55 2.79
N ALA A 139 5.64 -13.67 1.84
CA ALA A 139 6.41 -14.03 0.64
C ALA A 139 7.92 -13.91 0.86
N GLY A 140 8.33 -12.98 1.73
CA GLY A 140 9.75 -12.67 1.96
C GLY A 140 10.48 -13.71 2.79
N LYS A 141 11.80 -13.56 2.84
CA LYS A 141 12.71 -14.37 3.66
C LYS A 141 12.97 -13.69 4.99
N GLN A 142 12.82 -14.41 6.10
CA GLN A 142 13.26 -13.91 7.39
C GLN A 142 14.79 -13.85 7.43
N PHE A 143 15.34 -12.71 7.87
CA PHE A 143 16.77 -12.54 8.05
C PHE A 143 17.26 -13.35 9.25
N GLU A 144 18.36 -14.07 9.07
CA GLU A 144 18.99 -14.85 10.11
C GLU A 144 19.96 -13.98 10.89
N ARG A 145 19.56 -13.48 12.05
CA ARG A 145 20.35 -12.57 12.90
C ARG A 145 21.68 -13.20 13.37
N GLY A 146 21.78 -14.52 13.46
CA GLY A 146 22.93 -15.20 14.07
C GLY A 146 23.19 -14.69 15.50
N THR A 147 24.33 -14.05 15.71
CA THR A 147 24.71 -13.46 17.01
C THR A 147 24.42 -11.96 17.13
N LEU A 148 23.87 -11.34 16.07
CA LEU A 148 23.58 -9.91 16.05
C LEU A 148 22.38 -9.60 16.94
N THR A 149 22.52 -8.57 17.76
CA THR A 149 21.47 -8.11 18.69
C THR A 149 21.18 -6.61 18.55
N ASP A 150 22.14 -5.84 18.01
CA ASP A 150 21.96 -4.42 17.77
C ASP A 150 21.10 -4.20 16.50
N PRO A 151 19.98 -3.47 16.58
CA PRO A 151 19.15 -3.15 15.43
C PRO A 151 19.90 -2.53 14.25
N LYS A 152 20.94 -1.72 14.52
CA LYS A 152 21.76 -1.10 13.48
C LYS A 152 22.60 -2.15 12.75
N GLU A 153 23.32 -3.01 13.48
CA GLU A 153 24.14 -4.08 12.88
C GLU A 153 23.27 -5.06 12.06
N ILE A 154 22.07 -5.37 12.55
CA ILE A 154 21.12 -6.22 11.85
C ILE A 154 20.67 -5.53 10.55
N LEU A 155 20.32 -4.25 10.60
CA LEU A 155 19.87 -3.49 9.43
C LEU A 155 21.00 -3.40 8.38
N ASP A 156 22.24 -3.11 8.78
CA ASP A 156 23.40 -3.07 7.90
C ASP A 156 23.61 -4.42 7.20
N ALA A 157 23.50 -5.53 7.93
CA ALA A 157 23.63 -6.86 7.37
C ALA A 157 22.49 -7.21 6.40
N MET A 158 21.25 -6.83 6.72
CA MET A 158 20.09 -6.98 5.82
C MET A 158 20.27 -6.21 4.51
N ILE A 159 20.78 -4.98 4.58
CA ILE A 159 21.04 -4.15 3.39
C ILE A 159 22.11 -4.80 2.51
N VAL A 160 23.18 -5.32 3.09
CA VAL A 160 24.24 -6.02 2.35
C VAL A 160 23.69 -7.27 1.66
N GLU A 161 22.86 -8.08 2.36
CA GLU A 161 22.22 -9.25 1.77
C GLU A 161 21.26 -8.86 0.65
N ALA A 162 20.43 -7.83 0.84
CA ALA A 162 19.51 -7.34 -0.18
C ALA A 162 20.23 -6.84 -1.44
N LYS A 163 21.27 -6.02 -1.29
CA LYS A 163 22.07 -5.50 -2.41
C LYS A 163 22.77 -6.60 -3.21
N SER A 164 23.13 -7.70 -2.56
CA SER A 164 23.80 -8.86 -3.19
C SER A 164 22.87 -9.92 -3.73
N THR A 165 21.56 -9.68 -3.75
CA THR A 165 20.58 -10.62 -4.32
C THR A 165 20.79 -10.79 -5.83
N VAL A 166 20.97 -12.03 -6.27
CA VAL A 166 21.13 -12.42 -7.68
C VAL A 166 20.14 -13.51 -8.03
N SER A 167 19.43 -13.32 -9.14
CA SER A 167 18.48 -14.28 -9.71
C SER A 167 18.43 -14.13 -11.23
N ASP A 168 17.62 -14.92 -11.93
CA ASP A 168 17.37 -14.75 -13.36
C ASP A 168 16.79 -13.35 -13.72
N PHE A 169 16.22 -12.65 -12.75
CA PHE A 169 15.50 -11.38 -12.90
C PHE A 169 16.19 -10.21 -12.21
N ILE A 170 17.17 -10.47 -11.35
CA ILE A 170 17.86 -9.46 -10.53
C ILE A 170 19.35 -9.76 -10.57
N ASP A 171 20.16 -8.75 -10.87
CA ASP A 171 21.63 -8.84 -10.87
C ASP A 171 22.21 -7.79 -9.92
N GLY A 172 21.97 -8.00 -8.61
CA GLY A 172 22.19 -7.01 -7.59
C GLY A 172 21.09 -5.94 -7.56
N ILE A 173 20.95 -5.25 -6.44
CA ILE A 173 19.95 -4.18 -6.28
C ILE A 173 20.66 -2.89 -5.85
N ASP A 174 20.47 -1.82 -6.62
CA ASP A 174 20.98 -0.51 -6.27
C ASP A 174 20.24 0.11 -5.08
N ALA A 175 20.92 0.97 -4.32
CA ALA A 175 20.35 1.59 -3.13
C ALA A 175 19.08 2.40 -3.43
N GLU A 176 19.00 3.03 -4.60
CA GLU A 176 17.86 3.82 -5.03
C GLU A 176 16.59 3.00 -5.28
N ASP A 177 16.74 1.72 -5.61
CA ASP A 177 15.64 0.79 -5.87
C ASP A 177 15.17 0.06 -4.60
N LEU A 178 15.97 0.10 -3.55
CA LEU A 178 15.61 -0.44 -2.25
C LEU A 178 14.73 0.53 -1.44
N ALA A 179 13.98 -0.04 -0.53
CA ALA A 179 13.28 0.70 0.51
C ALA A 179 13.40 -0.05 1.85
N ILE A 180 13.48 0.73 2.91
CA ILE A 180 13.51 0.24 4.29
C ILE A 180 12.20 0.65 4.97
N VAL A 181 11.56 -0.29 5.66
CA VAL A 181 10.38 -0.02 6.49
C VAL A 181 10.69 -0.44 7.91
N LEU A 182 10.54 0.48 8.85
CA LEU A 182 10.85 0.27 10.26
C LEU A 182 9.61 0.36 11.15
N SER A 183 9.60 -0.46 12.19
CA SER A 183 8.72 -0.25 13.33
C SER A 183 9.13 0.99 14.12
N PRO A 184 8.22 1.65 14.88
CA PRO A 184 8.57 2.81 15.70
C PRO A 184 9.69 2.52 16.72
N ALA A 185 9.78 1.28 17.22
CA ALA A 185 10.83 0.88 18.16
C ALA A 185 12.21 0.89 17.47
N TRP A 186 12.32 0.29 16.30
CA TRP A 186 13.57 0.26 15.54
C TRP A 186 13.95 1.61 14.98
N ARG A 187 12.99 2.40 14.50
CA ARG A 187 13.25 3.79 14.11
C ARG A 187 13.92 4.57 15.24
N LYS A 188 13.47 4.37 16.49
CA LYS A 188 14.10 5.04 17.64
C LYS A 188 15.56 4.63 17.82
N ALA A 189 15.91 3.37 17.55
CA ALA A 189 17.27 2.86 17.68
C ALA A 189 18.23 3.47 16.64
N VAL A 190 17.75 3.60 15.38
CA VAL A 190 18.59 4.11 14.27
C VAL A 190 18.42 5.61 14.02
N LYS A 191 17.67 6.33 14.83
CA LYS A 191 17.30 7.73 14.62
C LYS A 191 18.49 8.67 14.35
N ASN A 192 19.62 8.47 15.02
CA ASN A 192 20.79 9.33 14.92
C ASN A 192 21.65 9.04 13.67
N ASP A 193 21.37 7.94 12.99
CA ASP A 193 22.10 7.49 11.80
C ASP A 193 21.30 7.76 10.51
N LEU A 194 20.14 8.42 10.63
CA LEU A 194 19.33 8.81 9.47
C LEU A 194 19.80 10.13 8.89
N ASP A 195 20.09 10.12 7.61
CA ASP A 195 20.33 11.30 6.80
C ASP A 195 19.01 12.01 6.43
N GLU A 196 19.11 13.30 6.11
CA GLU A 196 17.98 14.07 5.62
C GLU A 196 17.52 13.57 4.23
N LEU A 197 16.22 13.68 3.97
CA LEU A 197 15.69 13.41 2.63
C LEU A 197 16.28 14.38 1.61
N PRO A 198 16.49 13.96 0.34
CA PRO A 198 17.01 14.82 -0.71
C PRO A 198 16.21 16.11 -0.83
N ASN A 199 16.88 17.22 -1.10
CA ASN A 199 16.26 18.53 -1.27
C ASN A 199 15.09 18.47 -2.27
N GLY A 200 13.91 18.94 -1.85
CA GLY A 200 12.70 18.93 -2.67
C GLY A 200 11.85 17.67 -2.52
N THR A 201 12.31 16.66 -1.80
CA THR A 201 11.47 15.49 -1.48
C THR A 201 10.55 15.84 -0.32
N VAL A 202 9.25 15.86 -0.59
CA VAL A 202 8.26 16.02 0.47
C VAL A 202 8.20 14.72 1.26
N ALA A 203 8.29 14.81 2.59
CA ALA A 203 8.08 13.67 3.47
C ALA A 203 6.63 13.18 3.32
N SER A 204 6.41 12.18 2.49
CA SER A 204 5.11 11.56 2.22
C SER A 204 5.17 10.06 2.49
N ASN A 205 4.04 9.41 2.60
CA ASN A 205 3.97 7.97 2.73
C ASN A 205 4.83 7.39 3.88
N GLY A 206 4.95 8.13 4.99
CA GLY A 206 5.75 7.69 6.13
C GLY A 206 7.26 7.77 5.96
N ALA A 207 7.79 8.40 4.90
CA ALA A 207 9.22 8.63 4.73
C ALA A 207 9.76 9.56 5.82
N ILE A 208 10.84 9.13 6.50
CA ILE A 208 11.41 9.83 7.66
C ILE A 208 12.86 10.28 7.48
N GLY A 209 13.52 9.80 6.46
CA GLY A 209 14.94 10.07 6.18
C GLY A 209 15.52 9.02 5.23
N MET A 210 16.85 9.01 5.16
CA MET A 210 17.60 8.00 4.40
C MET A 210 18.56 7.26 5.33
N TYR A 211 18.83 6.00 5.02
CA TYR A 211 19.86 5.20 5.64
C TYR A 211 20.65 4.49 4.54
N ASP A 212 21.96 4.70 4.51
CA ASP A 212 22.85 4.20 3.42
C ASP A 212 22.32 4.52 2.01
N SER A 213 21.83 5.76 1.80
CA SER A 213 21.21 6.24 0.56
C SER A 213 19.87 5.57 0.19
N ILE A 214 19.29 4.78 1.09
CA ILE A 214 17.99 4.12 0.92
C ILE A 214 16.92 4.90 1.68
N ILE A 215 15.77 5.14 1.07
CA ILE A 215 14.65 5.82 1.74
C ILE A 215 14.07 4.92 2.83
N VAL A 216 13.93 5.51 4.03
CA VAL A 216 13.38 4.84 5.21
C VAL A 216 11.96 5.32 5.47
N HIS A 217 11.04 4.38 5.59
CA HIS A 217 9.65 4.61 5.99
C HIS A 217 9.41 4.11 7.41
N GLU A 218 8.59 4.83 8.17
CA GLU A 218 8.12 4.39 9.49
C GLU A 218 6.65 4.02 9.43
N THR A 219 6.29 2.86 10.01
CA THR A 219 4.90 2.49 10.17
C THR A 219 4.68 1.61 11.40
N HIS A 220 3.54 1.81 12.08
CA HIS A 220 3.05 0.95 13.15
C HIS A 220 2.13 -0.17 12.64
N ARG A 221 2.07 -0.36 11.30
CA ARG A 221 1.15 -1.30 10.64
C ARG A 221 1.84 -2.58 10.17
N LEU A 222 3.11 -2.77 10.55
CA LEU A 222 3.81 -4.03 10.33
C LEU A 222 3.09 -5.19 11.05
N PRO A 223 3.20 -6.43 10.53
CA PRO A 223 2.75 -7.60 11.26
C PRO A 223 3.37 -7.70 12.65
N GLU A 224 2.71 -8.40 13.55
CA GLU A 224 3.20 -8.59 14.93
C GLU A 224 4.62 -9.16 14.91
N ARG A 225 5.49 -8.58 15.77
CA ARG A 225 6.91 -8.94 15.93
C ARG A 225 7.83 -8.61 14.76
N VAL A 226 7.32 -8.11 13.65
CA VAL A 226 8.17 -7.63 12.55
C VAL A 226 8.73 -6.26 12.92
N ASN A 227 10.04 -6.16 12.88
CA ASN A 227 10.78 -4.96 13.28
C ASN A 227 11.22 -4.12 12.11
N ALA A 228 11.70 -4.78 11.06
CA ALA A 228 12.20 -4.14 9.85
C ALA A 228 11.88 -4.97 8.61
N ILE A 229 11.72 -4.30 7.49
CA ILE A 229 11.64 -4.89 6.15
C ILE A 229 12.61 -4.13 5.26
N VAL A 230 13.45 -4.84 4.51
CA VAL A 230 14.28 -4.32 3.42
C VAL A 230 13.79 -4.97 2.15
N THR A 231 13.33 -4.19 1.19
CA THR A 231 12.69 -4.73 -0.01
C THR A 231 12.99 -3.90 -1.25
N LEU A 232 13.01 -4.55 -2.41
CA LEU A 232 12.98 -3.89 -3.70
C LEU A 232 11.64 -3.15 -3.86
N LYS A 233 11.68 -1.88 -4.27
CA LYS A 233 10.46 -1.15 -4.66
C LYS A 233 9.77 -1.90 -5.79
N GLY A 234 8.47 -2.10 -5.66
CA GLY A 234 7.71 -2.88 -6.64
C GLY A 234 7.81 -4.40 -6.50
N ALA A 235 8.48 -4.94 -5.47
CA ALA A 235 8.51 -6.39 -5.22
C ALA A 235 7.13 -6.99 -4.90
N VAL A 236 6.20 -6.17 -4.43
CA VAL A 236 4.81 -6.56 -4.14
C VAL A 236 3.85 -5.70 -4.93
N ALA A 237 2.83 -6.30 -5.50
CA ALA A 237 1.72 -5.62 -6.15
C ALA A 237 0.50 -5.61 -5.24
N GLN A 238 -0.22 -4.49 -5.22
CA GLN A 238 -1.48 -4.35 -4.50
C GLN A 238 -2.47 -3.54 -5.34
N PRO A 239 -3.14 -4.15 -6.32
CA PRO A 239 -4.23 -3.52 -7.02
C PRO A 239 -5.43 -3.37 -6.09
N TYR A 240 -6.08 -2.20 -6.13
CA TYR A 240 -7.34 -1.95 -5.43
C TYR A 240 -8.17 -0.92 -6.20
N TYR A 241 -9.46 -0.91 -5.92
CA TYR A 241 -10.33 0.20 -6.28
C TYR A 241 -11.40 0.41 -5.20
N LEU A 242 -11.86 1.65 -5.09
CA LEU A 242 -13.00 2.03 -4.28
C LEU A 242 -14.20 2.21 -5.19
N SER A 243 -15.36 1.68 -4.79
CA SER A 243 -16.62 1.98 -5.47
C SER A 243 -17.02 3.44 -5.23
N GLU A 244 -17.98 3.91 -6.02
CA GLU A 244 -18.60 5.21 -5.77
C GLU A 244 -19.16 5.29 -4.35
N TYR A 245 -19.19 6.50 -3.81
CA TYR A 245 -19.78 6.76 -2.51
C TYR A 245 -21.31 6.76 -2.67
N GLY A 246 -21.95 5.68 -2.22
CA GLY A 246 -23.39 5.52 -2.23
C GLY A 246 -24.06 6.20 -1.03
N ALA A 247 -25.25 6.75 -1.23
CA ALA A 247 -26.08 7.24 -0.15
C ALA A 247 -27.52 6.79 -0.36
N GLU A 248 -28.03 5.96 0.55
CA GLU A 248 -29.37 5.41 0.47
C GLU A 248 -30.16 5.58 1.77
N LYS A 249 -31.48 5.67 1.66
CA LYS A 249 -32.34 5.69 2.84
C LYS A 249 -32.36 4.31 3.51
N VAL A 250 -32.12 4.30 4.82
CA VAL A 250 -32.25 3.08 5.61
C VAL A 250 -33.73 2.65 5.66
N PRO A 251 -34.07 1.41 5.27
CA PRO A 251 -35.43 0.92 5.35
C PRO A 251 -35.99 0.94 6.78
N PHE A 252 -37.18 1.49 6.95
CA PHE A 252 -37.91 1.57 8.23
C PHE A 252 -37.26 2.44 9.32
N ASP A 253 -36.26 3.27 8.94
CA ASP A 253 -35.62 4.21 9.86
C ASP A 253 -35.58 5.65 9.26
N ASP A 254 -35.40 6.65 10.13
CA ASP A 254 -35.14 8.04 9.78
C ASP A 254 -33.62 8.31 9.68
N ALA A 255 -32.94 7.48 8.89
CA ALA A 255 -31.50 7.53 8.65
C ALA A 255 -31.15 7.39 7.16
N ILE A 256 -30.00 7.91 6.77
CA ILE A 256 -29.36 7.67 5.47
C ILE A 256 -28.08 6.88 5.73
N ALA A 257 -27.90 5.78 5.01
CA ALA A 257 -26.65 5.04 4.97
C ALA A 257 -25.72 5.65 3.93
N LEU A 258 -24.50 5.98 4.33
CA LEU A 258 -23.38 6.23 3.42
C LEU A 258 -22.61 4.93 3.26
N GLU A 259 -22.41 4.48 2.03
CA GLU A 259 -21.73 3.23 1.75
C GLU A 259 -20.63 3.40 0.70
N THR A 260 -19.57 2.61 0.81
CA THR A 260 -18.57 2.43 -0.22
C THR A 260 -17.90 1.07 -0.04
N PHE A 261 -17.45 0.50 -1.15
CA PHE A 261 -16.82 -0.81 -1.18
C PHE A 261 -15.36 -0.66 -1.59
N LEU A 262 -14.47 -1.33 -0.85
CA LEU A 262 -13.05 -1.45 -1.17
C LEU A 262 -12.80 -2.87 -1.67
N TYR A 263 -12.38 -2.97 -2.92
CA TYR A 263 -11.96 -4.21 -3.55
C TYR A 263 -10.44 -4.19 -3.68
N ASN A 264 -9.78 -5.22 -3.20
CA ASN A 264 -8.33 -5.26 -3.25
C ASN A 264 -7.76 -6.68 -3.35
N GLY A 265 -6.53 -6.76 -3.82
CA GLY A 265 -5.72 -7.94 -3.82
C GLY A 265 -4.27 -7.58 -3.50
N ALA A 266 -3.47 -8.55 -3.07
CA ALA A 266 -2.04 -8.35 -2.90
C ALA A 266 -1.29 -9.62 -3.28
N GLY A 267 -0.15 -9.47 -3.94
CA GLY A 267 0.68 -10.59 -4.38
C GLY A 267 2.13 -10.17 -4.53
N ALA A 268 3.05 -11.06 -4.16
CA ALA A 268 4.47 -10.84 -4.35
C ALA A 268 4.87 -11.14 -5.80
N LEU A 269 5.67 -10.27 -6.37
CA LEU A 269 6.25 -10.41 -7.71
C LEU A 269 7.70 -10.90 -7.62
N SER A 270 8.45 -10.44 -6.62
CA SER A 270 9.88 -10.69 -6.40
C SER A 270 10.13 -11.04 -4.94
N ASP A 271 9.75 -12.26 -4.56
CA ASP A 271 9.93 -12.81 -3.22
C ASP A 271 11.41 -12.87 -2.79
N GLU A 272 12.30 -13.14 -3.74
CA GLU A 272 13.75 -13.18 -3.51
C GLU A 272 14.37 -11.83 -3.10
N ALA A 273 13.68 -10.72 -3.38
CA ALA A 273 14.13 -9.36 -3.07
C ALA A 273 13.46 -8.78 -1.81
N ILE A 274 12.86 -9.62 -0.98
CA ILE A 274 12.19 -9.22 0.25
C ILE A 274 12.87 -9.89 1.44
N LEU A 275 13.49 -9.08 2.30
CA LEU A 275 14.03 -9.52 3.58
C LEU A 275 13.26 -8.85 4.72
N TYR A 276 12.94 -9.60 5.75
CA TYR A 276 12.36 -9.03 6.96
C TYR A 276 13.01 -9.54 8.21
N ASP A 277 13.04 -8.70 9.23
CA ASP A 277 13.47 -9.05 10.57
C ASP A 277 12.27 -9.14 11.50
N ALA A 278 12.22 -10.20 12.29
CA ALA A 278 11.18 -10.42 13.29
C ALA A 278 11.74 -11.06 14.55
N ASP A 279 11.15 -10.72 15.69
CA ASP A 279 11.50 -11.35 16.95
C ASP A 279 10.98 -12.79 16.99
N GLU A 280 11.78 -13.69 17.57
CA GLU A 280 11.38 -15.07 17.75
C GLU A 280 10.09 -15.18 18.58
N ALA A 281 9.27 -16.17 18.24
CA ALA A 281 8.11 -16.49 19.05
C ALA A 281 8.57 -16.91 20.44
N GLN A 282 8.22 -16.14 21.49
CA GLN A 282 8.43 -16.63 22.84
C GLN A 282 7.68 -17.96 23.01
N PRO A 283 8.32 -19.02 23.50
CA PRO A 283 7.61 -20.24 23.80
C PRO A 283 6.48 -19.88 24.77
N SER A 284 5.26 -20.25 24.40
CA SER A 284 4.09 -20.11 25.30
C SER A 284 4.38 -20.90 26.58
N VAL A 285 4.51 -20.17 27.70
CA VAL A 285 4.66 -20.73 29.06
C VAL A 285 3.35 -21.38 29.48
#